data_414af9ae6d9f18aeabdf3c63736a6567
#
_entry.id   414af9ae6d9f18aeabdf3c63736a6567
#
_cell.length_a   1.000
_cell.length_b   1.000
_cell.length_c   1.000
_cell.angle_alpha   90.00
_cell.angle_beta   90.00
_cell.angle_gamma   90.00
#
_symmetry.space_group_name_H-M   'P 1'
#
loop_
_entity.id
_entity.type
_entity.pdbx_description
1 polymer ?
#
loop_
_entity_poly.entity_id
_entity_poly.type
_entity_poly.pdbx_seq_one_letter_code
_entity_poly.pdbx_strand_id
1 'polypeptide(L)'
;MICKVKKCITVCLFTLFVIGFSNAQAGLTPQQSLGKKLYFDEDLSEPDGQSCASCHHENAGFADPDTHLPVSEGVIPGRFGNRNSPSAAYAVFFPAFSYNNNVAIGGQFWDGRAANLTEQAKGPFLNPLEMNNPDKATVIADIQASDYINLFENVCGPISNVDAAYDCMAEAIAAFEGSDELNQFSSKFDQVIAGQASFTFQERRGLMLFNGKGRCAQCHSSGGMMMGMGGMGGMGGMGGMGGMGGMGGMGGMGGMGGGGSSSNPILFTDFRYHNLGLPKNTEYPLSQQPSNVIDLGLGGVLNIAAENGKFKTPHLRNIALTPPYMHNGLLKTLKEVVQFYNTRDIPGLWNAPEVPQNVETVLLGNLGLTNSEEDAIVAFMLTFTDGY
;
A
#
# COMPACT_ATOMS: atom_id res chain seq x y z
N MET A 1 -78.25 42.40 6.86
CA MET A 1 -77.87 41.31 5.91
C MET A 1 -76.36 41.26 5.91
N ILE A 2 -75.77 40.35 6.70
CA ILE A 2 -74.34 40.28 6.97
C ILE A 2 -73.76 39.02 6.23
N CYS A 3 -72.96 39.29 5.20
CA CYS A 3 -72.33 38.25 4.42
C CYS A 3 -70.98 37.81 5.08
N LYS A 4 -70.92 36.60 5.57
CA LYS A 4 -69.65 36.00 6.13
C LYS A 4 -68.80 35.38 5.02
N VAL A 5 -67.64 35.97 4.80
CA VAL A 5 -66.62 35.41 3.93
C VAL A 5 -65.86 34.32 4.69
N LYS A 6 -65.91 33.02 4.25
CA LYS A 6 -65.11 31.92 4.74
C LYS A 6 -63.76 31.89 3.98
N LYS A 7 -62.65 32.08 4.69
CA LYS A 7 -61.31 31.85 4.17
C LYS A 7 -61.01 30.33 4.15
N CYS A 8 -60.86 29.74 2.97
CA CYS A 8 -60.27 28.42 2.81
C CYS A 8 -58.75 28.55 2.87
N ILE A 9 -58.12 27.91 3.88
CA ILE A 9 -56.67 27.75 3.94
C ILE A 9 -56.35 26.40 3.32
N THR A 10 -55.75 26.42 2.12
CA THR A 10 -55.23 25.22 1.48
C THR A 10 -53.83 24.97 2.05
N VAL A 11 -53.69 23.93 2.86
CA VAL A 11 -52.38 23.47 3.34
C VAL A 11 -51.78 22.56 2.27
N CYS A 12 -50.77 23.04 1.54
CA CYS A 12 -49.92 22.18 0.68
C CYS A 12 -48.91 21.42 1.54
N LEU A 13 -49.16 20.13 1.76
CA LEU A 13 -48.14 19.23 2.28
C LEU A 13 -47.08 18.97 1.18
N PHE A 14 -45.93 19.56 1.31
CA PHE A 14 -44.75 19.17 0.55
C PHE A 14 -44.16 17.93 1.22
N THR A 15 -44.39 16.74 0.67
CA THR A 15 -43.67 15.52 1.02
C THR A 15 -42.30 15.60 0.40
N LEU A 16 -41.26 15.88 1.21
CA LEU A 16 -39.85 15.69 0.80
C LEU A 16 -39.62 14.20 0.65
N PHE A 17 -39.51 13.76 -0.58
CA PHE A 17 -38.91 12.43 -0.90
C PHE A 17 -37.41 12.57 -0.73
N VAL A 18 -36.89 12.12 0.39
CA VAL A 18 -35.43 11.87 0.56
C VAL A 18 -35.11 10.58 -0.22
N ILE A 19 -34.63 10.75 -1.44
CA ILE A 19 -34.05 9.62 -2.21
C ILE A 19 -32.72 9.33 -1.54
N GLY A 20 -32.71 8.37 -0.63
CA GLY A 20 -31.48 7.78 -0.13
C GLY A 20 -30.79 7.04 -1.28
N PHE A 21 -29.72 7.61 -1.80
CA PHE A 21 -28.78 6.86 -2.63
C PHE A 21 -28.08 5.87 -1.70
N SER A 22 -28.60 4.65 -1.63
CA SER A 22 -27.83 3.52 -1.16
C SER A 22 -26.72 3.30 -2.21
N ASN A 23 -25.48 3.60 -1.90
CA ASN A 23 -24.35 3.05 -2.62
C ASN A 23 -24.41 1.52 -2.38
N ALA A 24 -25.12 0.81 -3.24
CA ALA A 24 -24.96 -0.64 -3.32
C ALA A 24 -23.52 -0.88 -3.76
N GLN A 25 -22.69 -1.36 -2.87
CA GLN A 25 -21.35 -1.85 -3.19
C GLN A 25 -21.54 -2.92 -4.27
N ALA A 26 -21.02 -2.70 -5.46
CA ALA A 26 -21.12 -3.66 -6.54
C ALA A 26 -20.41 -4.94 -6.09
N GLY A 27 -21.12 -6.07 -6.16
CA GLY A 27 -20.51 -7.36 -5.82
C GLY A 27 -19.31 -7.65 -6.72
N LEU A 28 -18.42 -8.54 -6.27
CA LEU A 28 -17.25 -8.94 -7.04
C LEU A 28 -17.63 -9.47 -8.43
N THR A 29 -16.85 -9.10 -9.43
CA THR A 29 -16.95 -9.72 -10.76
C THR A 29 -16.61 -11.23 -10.69
N PRO A 30 -16.97 -12.05 -11.70
CA PRO A 30 -16.56 -13.46 -11.71
C PRO A 30 -15.05 -13.66 -11.56
N GLN A 31 -14.23 -12.83 -12.21
CA GLN A 31 -12.78 -12.89 -12.12
C GLN A 31 -12.28 -12.52 -10.70
N GLN A 32 -12.84 -11.47 -10.10
CA GLN A 32 -12.53 -11.09 -8.71
C GLN A 32 -12.99 -12.16 -7.72
N SER A 33 -14.14 -12.80 -7.97
CA SER A 33 -14.65 -13.89 -7.12
C SER A 33 -13.76 -15.12 -7.19
N LEU A 34 -13.24 -15.46 -8.37
CA LEU A 34 -12.22 -16.48 -8.54
C LEU A 34 -10.93 -16.10 -7.79
N GLY A 35 -10.44 -14.88 -8.00
CA GLY A 35 -9.25 -14.38 -7.32
C GLY A 35 -9.36 -14.43 -5.80
N LYS A 36 -10.56 -14.12 -5.27
CA LYS A 36 -10.83 -14.25 -3.83
C LYS A 36 -10.72 -15.70 -3.34
N LYS A 37 -11.28 -16.65 -4.09
CA LYS A 37 -11.15 -18.08 -3.76
C LYS A 37 -9.68 -18.49 -3.71
N LEU A 38 -8.91 -18.16 -4.75
CA LEU A 38 -7.49 -18.46 -4.87
C LEU A 38 -6.65 -17.79 -3.76
N TYR A 39 -7.00 -16.57 -3.36
CA TYR A 39 -6.28 -15.79 -2.35
C TYR A 39 -6.37 -16.41 -0.94
N PHE A 40 -7.48 -17.07 -0.63
CA PHE A 40 -7.74 -17.70 0.67
C PHE A 40 -7.58 -19.23 0.66
N ASP A 41 -7.16 -19.82 -0.45
CA ASP A 41 -7.05 -21.26 -0.59
C ASP A 41 -5.72 -21.77 -0.02
N GLU A 42 -5.79 -22.53 1.06
CA GLU A 42 -4.65 -23.11 1.75
C GLU A 42 -4.16 -24.43 1.10
N ASP A 43 -4.95 -25.01 0.18
CA ASP A 43 -4.58 -26.21 -0.55
C ASP A 43 -3.61 -25.91 -1.72
N LEU A 44 -3.30 -24.64 -1.99
CA LEU A 44 -2.40 -24.22 -3.06
C LEU A 44 -0.91 -24.10 -2.62
N SER A 45 -0.54 -24.66 -1.47
CA SER A 45 0.84 -24.75 -1.00
C SER A 45 1.29 -26.21 -0.86
N GLU A 46 2.61 -26.48 -0.80
CA GLU A 46 3.16 -27.82 -0.64
C GLU A 46 4.09 -27.92 0.60
N PRO A 47 3.67 -28.60 1.68
CA PRO A 47 2.37 -29.21 1.89
C PRO A 47 1.24 -28.18 2.01
N ASP A 48 -0.02 -28.62 1.92
CA ASP A 48 -1.20 -27.78 2.18
C ASP A 48 -1.09 -27.06 3.53
N GLY A 49 -1.65 -25.84 3.62
CA GLY A 49 -1.75 -25.11 4.88
C GLY A 49 -1.33 -23.63 4.81
N GLN A 50 -0.98 -23.11 3.63
CA GLN A 50 -0.67 -21.69 3.45
C GLN A 50 -1.33 -21.11 2.21
N SER A 51 -1.94 -19.94 2.37
CA SER A 51 -2.54 -19.14 1.31
C SER A 51 -1.90 -17.73 1.24
N CYS A 52 -2.31 -16.91 0.28
CA CYS A 52 -1.93 -15.49 0.28
C CYS A 52 -2.36 -14.81 1.58
N ALA A 53 -3.56 -15.11 2.08
CA ALA A 53 -4.11 -14.56 3.31
C ALA A 53 -3.32 -14.94 4.57
N SER A 54 -2.50 -15.99 4.54
CA SER A 54 -1.65 -16.37 5.66
C SER A 54 -0.59 -15.31 5.98
N CYS A 55 -0.05 -14.64 4.93
CA CYS A 55 0.94 -13.56 5.07
C CYS A 55 0.38 -12.17 4.73
N HIS A 56 -0.85 -12.09 4.17
CA HIS A 56 -1.52 -10.85 3.78
C HIS A 56 -2.97 -10.86 4.28
N HIS A 57 -3.13 -10.80 5.62
CA HIS A 57 -4.42 -11.00 6.28
C HIS A 57 -5.21 -9.68 6.40
N GLU A 58 -6.54 -9.75 6.16
CA GLU A 58 -7.43 -8.58 6.19
C GLU A 58 -7.37 -7.80 7.51
N ASN A 59 -7.32 -8.50 8.66
CA ASN A 59 -7.25 -7.86 9.98
C ASN A 59 -5.89 -7.18 10.28
N ALA A 60 -4.88 -7.43 9.46
CA ALA A 60 -3.56 -6.79 9.52
C ALA A 60 -3.35 -5.77 8.37
N GLY A 61 -4.43 -5.22 7.82
CA GLY A 61 -4.35 -4.31 6.68
C GLY A 61 -3.76 -4.98 5.42
N PHE A 62 -3.99 -6.26 5.25
CA PHE A 62 -3.45 -7.13 4.20
C PHE A 62 -1.91 -7.22 4.20
N ALA A 63 -1.31 -7.14 5.39
CA ALA A 63 0.09 -7.51 5.68
C ALA A 63 0.11 -8.73 6.61
N ASP A 64 1.31 -9.11 7.09
CA ASP A 64 1.46 -10.27 7.96
C ASP A 64 0.76 -10.04 9.31
N PRO A 65 -0.13 -10.96 9.75
CA PRO A 65 -0.78 -10.88 11.05
C PRO A 65 0.17 -11.15 12.22
N ASP A 66 1.32 -11.84 12.01
CA ASP A 66 2.33 -12.06 13.04
C ASP A 66 3.28 -10.85 13.15
N THR A 67 2.94 -9.97 14.08
CA THR A 67 3.74 -8.76 14.34
C THR A 67 4.99 -9.01 15.20
N HIS A 68 5.21 -10.25 15.68
CA HIS A 68 6.36 -10.61 16.52
C HIS A 68 7.61 -10.92 15.68
N LEU A 69 7.41 -11.40 14.45
CA LEU A 69 8.49 -11.72 13.53
C LEU A 69 8.72 -10.56 12.54
N PRO A 70 9.96 -10.30 12.15
CA PRO A 70 10.26 -9.27 11.16
C PRO A 70 9.87 -9.65 9.74
N VAL A 71 9.70 -10.95 9.46
CA VAL A 71 9.40 -11.54 8.15
C VAL A 71 8.52 -12.76 8.34
N SER A 72 7.72 -13.10 7.33
CA SER A 72 6.75 -14.19 7.37
C SER A 72 7.42 -15.57 7.34
N GLU A 73 6.87 -16.52 8.08
CA GLU A 73 7.19 -17.93 7.97
C GLU A 73 6.47 -18.56 6.76
N GLY A 74 7.17 -19.39 6.00
CA GLY A 74 6.59 -20.15 4.89
C GLY A 74 5.87 -21.40 5.37
N VAL A 75 5.28 -22.16 4.43
CA VAL A 75 4.52 -23.39 4.73
C VAL A 75 5.40 -24.46 5.40
N ILE A 76 6.70 -24.47 5.11
CA ILE A 76 7.64 -25.36 5.79
C ILE A 76 8.14 -24.69 7.07
N PRO A 77 7.83 -25.23 8.26
CA PRO A 77 8.26 -24.66 9.53
C PRO A 77 9.78 -24.39 9.58
N GLY A 78 10.16 -23.22 10.08
CA GLY A 78 11.55 -22.77 10.15
C GLY A 78 12.11 -22.19 8.85
N ARG A 79 11.33 -22.11 7.78
CA ARG A 79 11.68 -21.37 6.57
C ARG A 79 10.98 -20.03 6.54
N PHE A 80 11.72 -18.99 6.35
CA PHE A 80 11.23 -17.62 6.43
C PHE A 80 11.56 -16.83 5.18
N GLY A 81 10.68 -15.92 4.80
CA GLY A 81 10.97 -14.91 3.79
C GLY A 81 12.18 -14.05 4.18
N ASN A 82 12.78 -13.40 3.19
CA ASN A 82 13.95 -12.56 3.42
C ASN A 82 13.60 -11.10 3.72
N ARG A 83 12.34 -10.73 3.56
CA ARG A 83 11.83 -9.37 3.75
C ARG A 83 10.46 -9.38 4.37
N ASN A 84 10.12 -8.29 5.04
CA ASN A 84 8.80 -8.04 5.56
C ASN A 84 7.74 -8.09 4.45
N SER A 85 6.57 -8.67 4.74
CA SER A 85 5.44 -8.73 3.81
C SER A 85 4.76 -7.36 3.72
N PRO A 86 4.86 -6.65 2.59
CA PRO A 86 4.14 -5.40 2.41
C PRO A 86 2.64 -5.66 2.29
N SER A 87 1.82 -4.66 2.61
CA SER A 87 0.37 -4.77 2.40
C SER A 87 0.03 -5.05 0.93
N ALA A 88 -0.86 -6.02 0.68
CA ALA A 88 -1.46 -6.27 -0.63
C ALA A 88 -2.55 -5.25 -0.96
N ALA A 89 -3.15 -4.59 0.06
CA ALA A 89 -4.10 -3.51 -0.17
C ALA A 89 -3.46 -2.36 -0.94
N TYR A 90 -4.22 -1.73 -1.82
CA TYR A 90 -3.77 -0.58 -2.63
C TYR A 90 -2.62 -0.86 -3.62
N ALA A 91 -2.10 -2.09 -3.68
CA ALA A 91 -1.00 -2.46 -4.58
C ALA A 91 -1.37 -2.35 -6.08
N VAL A 92 -2.66 -2.46 -6.42
CA VAL A 92 -3.18 -2.30 -7.79
C VAL A 92 -2.91 -0.91 -8.40
N PHE A 93 -2.77 0.12 -7.57
CA PHE A 93 -2.50 1.50 -8.02
C PHE A 93 -1.03 1.78 -8.32
N PHE A 94 -0.14 0.84 -8.07
CA PHE A 94 1.27 1.02 -8.39
C PHE A 94 1.47 0.90 -9.91
N PRO A 95 2.14 1.87 -10.54
CA PRO A 95 2.45 1.78 -11.95
C PRO A 95 3.35 0.58 -12.24
N ALA A 96 3.29 0.07 -13.46
CA ALA A 96 4.22 -0.97 -13.89
C ALA A 96 5.67 -0.49 -13.72
N PHE A 97 6.57 -1.43 -13.41
CA PHE A 97 7.99 -1.11 -13.23
C PHE A 97 8.58 -0.48 -14.48
N SER A 98 9.30 0.60 -14.29
CA SER A 98 10.11 1.24 -15.33
C SER A 98 11.41 1.78 -14.76
N TYR A 99 12.48 1.72 -15.56
CA TYR A 99 13.78 2.30 -15.23
C TYR A 99 14.24 3.16 -16.40
N ASN A 100 14.11 4.48 -16.26
CA ASN A 100 14.44 5.43 -17.31
C ASN A 100 15.26 6.60 -16.75
N ASN A 101 16.30 7.00 -17.45
CA ASN A 101 17.17 8.13 -17.05
C ASN A 101 17.69 8.01 -15.59
N ASN A 102 18.06 6.80 -15.18
CA ASN A 102 18.50 6.46 -13.82
C ASN A 102 17.43 6.69 -12.72
N VAL A 103 16.16 6.64 -13.09
CA VAL A 103 15.03 6.72 -12.15
C VAL A 103 14.19 5.47 -12.29
N ALA A 104 14.05 4.72 -11.22
CA ALA A 104 13.14 3.59 -11.11
C ALA A 104 11.81 4.06 -10.53
N ILE A 105 10.70 3.56 -11.09
CA ILE A 105 9.34 3.86 -10.63
C ILE A 105 8.49 2.59 -10.73
N GLY A 106 7.62 2.36 -9.75
CA GLY A 106 6.57 1.33 -9.81
C GLY A 106 7.07 -0.09 -9.59
N GLY A 107 6.37 -1.06 -10.14
CA GLY A 107 6.62 -2.48 -9.91
C GLY A 107 6.14 -2.97 -8.55
N GLN A 108 6.23 -4.28 -8.33
CA GLN A 108 5.82 -4.93 -7.09
C GLN A 108 7.03 -5.49 -6.33
N PHE A 109 6.79 -5.97 -5.11
CA PHE A 109 7.79 -6.24 -4.09
C PHE A 109 8.54 -4.97 -3.65
N TRP A 110 9.46 -5.11 -2.68
CA TRP A 110 10.29 -4.00 -2.19
C TRP A 110 11.33 -3.53 -3.20
N ASP A 111 11.71 -4.38 -4.14
CA ASP A 111 12.83 -4.19 -5.07
C ASP A 111 12.41 -4.04 -6.55
N GLY A 112 11.10 -4.09 -6.84
CA GLY A 112 10.58 -3.92 -8.19
C GLY A 112 10.80 -5.10 -9.14
N ARG A 113 11.19 -6.29 -8.61
CA ARG A 113 11.50 -7.47 -9.43
C ARG A 113 10.31 -8.03 -10.22
N ALA A 114 9.08 -7.73 -9.80
CA ALA A 114 7.89 -8.01 -10.59
C ALA A 114 7.35 -6.73 -11.24
N ALA A 115 7.08 -6.79 -12.53
CA ALA A 115 6.70 -5.61 -13.30
C ALA A 115 5.33 -5.04 -12.91
N ASN A 116 4.40 -5.90 -12.51
CA ASN A 116 3.03 -5.57 -12.14
C ASN A 116 2.46 -6.61 -11.17
N LEU A 117 1.21 -6.44 -10.77
CA LEU A 117 0.55 -7.27 -9.78
C LEU A 117 0.37 -8.74 -10.25
N THR A 118 0.02 -8.95 -11.52
CA THR A 118 -0.10 -10.30 -12.10
C THR A 118 1.24 -11.06 -12.05
N GLU A 119 2.35 -10.39 -12.39
CA GLU A 119 3.68 -11.01 -12.31
C GLU A 119 4.11 -11.25 -10.85
N GLN A 120 3.68 -10.42 -9.92
CA GLN A 120 3.93 -10.62 -8.49
C GLN A 120 3.21 -11.87 -7.98
N ALA A 121 1.91 -12.03 -8.31
CA ALA A 121 1.08 -13.13 -7.82
C ALA A 121 1.60 -14.53 -8.22
N LYS A 122 2.40 -14.62 -9.29
CA LYS A 122 3.04 -15.89 -9.73
C LYS A 122 4.18 -16.36 -8.80
N GLY A 123 4.81 -15.43 -8.09
CA GLY A 123 6.06 -15.72 -7.36
C GLY A 123 5.90 -16.61 -6.12
N PRO A 124 5.01 -16.29 -5.18
CA PRO A 124 4.87 -16.97 -3.89
C PRO A 124 4.62 -18.47 -3.98
N PHE A 125 3.81 -18.91 -4.93
CA PHE A 125 3.47 -20.35 -5.11
C PHE A 125 4.69 -21.23 -5.27
N LEU A 126 5.70 -20.79 -6.03
CA LEU A 126 6.91 -21.56 -6.36
C LEU A 126 8.09 -21.21 -5.47
N ASN A 127 7.93 -20.25 -4.54
CA ASN A 127 9.01 -19.87 -3.64
C ASN A 127 9.17 -20.89 -2.52
N PRO A 128 10.35 -21.54 -2.37
CA PRO A 128 10.59 -22.55 -1.33
C PRO A 128 10.59 -21.97 0.10
N LEU A 129 10.60 -20.65 0.26
CA LEU A 129 10.50 -19.95 1.54
C LEU A 129 9.08 -19.44 1.84
N GLU A 130 8.14 -19.69 0.93
CA GLU A 130 6.73 -19.27 1.03
C GLU A 130 5.84 -20.50 0.84
N MET A 131 5.14 -20.65 -0.29
CA MET A 131 4.19 -21.74 -0.55
C MET A 131 4.83 -23.06 -1.05
N ASN A 132 6.10 -23.05 -1.44
CA ASN A 132 6.99 -24.21 -1.68
C ASN A 132 6.52 -25.22 -2.75
N ASN A 133 5.63 -24.88 -3.68
CA ASN A 133 5.29 -25.81 -4.75
C ASN A 133 6.49 -26.13 -5.65
N PRO A 134 6.65 -27.38 -6.11
CA PRO A 134 7.78 -27.77 -6.96
C PRO A 134 7.68 -27.16 -8.36
N ASP A 135 6.47 -26.98 -8.88
CA ASP A 135 6.22 -26.41 -10.21
C ASP A 135 4.77 -25.93 -10.36
N LYS A 136 4.50 -25.27 -11.49
CA LYS A 136 3.16 -24.75 -11.84
C LYS A 136 2.13 -25.86 -12.04
N ALA A 137 2.56 -27.05 -12.48
CA ALA A 137 1.65 -28.15 -12.77
C ALA A 137 1.02 -28.68 -11.48
N THR A 138 1.76 -28.69 -10.37
CA THR A 138 1.24 -29.00 -9.04
C THR A 138 0.14 -28.04 -8.65
N VAL A 139 0.40 -26.74 -8.67
CA VAL A 139 -0.60 -25.71 -8.35
C VAL A 139 -1.87 -25.83 -9.21
N ILE A 140 -1.72 -26.09 -10.50
CA ILE A 140 -2.86 -26.25 -11.41
C ILE A 140 -3.60 -27.55 -11.15
N ALA A 141 -2.93 -28.62 -10.71
CA ALA A 141 -3.59 -29.86 -10.31
C ALA A 141 -4.45 -29.68 -9.05
N ASP A 142 -4.00 -28.87 -8.07
CA ASP A 142 -4.77 -28.55 -6.87
C ASP A 142 -6.01 -27.72 -7.22
N ILE A 143 -5.86 -26.73 -8.13
CA ILE A 143 -7.02 -25.98 -8.66
C ILE A 143 -8.02 -26.92 -9.38
N GLN A 144 -7.55 -27.90 -10.13
CA GLN A 144 -8.41 -28.90 -10.77
C GLN A 144 -9.18 -29.78 -9.78
N ALA A 145 -8.60 -29.99 -8.60
CA ALA A 145 -9.22 -30.76 -7.51
C ALA A 145 -10.16 -29.92 -6.63
N SER A 146 -10.12 -28.59 -6.74
CA SER A 146 -10.85 -27.66 -5.88
C SER A 146 -12.36 -27.66 -6.10
N ASP A 147 -13.12 -27.18 -5.11
CA ASP A 147 -14.58 -27.00 -5.17
C ASP A 147 -15.01 -25.86 -6.13
N TYR A 148 -14.09 -25.01 -6.53
CA TYR A 148 -14.32 -23.87 -7.43
C TYR A 148 -13.80 -24.07 -8.87
N ILE A 149 -13.44 -25.30 -9.27
CA ILE A 149 -12.97 -25.59 -10.64
C ILE A 149 -13.95 -25.09 -11.73
N ASN A 150 -15.26 -25.23 -11.50
CA ASN A 150 -16.25 -24.73 -12.45
C ASN A 150 -16.21 -23.19 -12.61
N LEU A 151 -15.90 -22.46 -11.54
CA LEU A 151 -15.70 -21.00 -11.61
C LEU A 151 -14.40 -20.69 -12.33
N PHE A 152 -13.33 -21.45 -12.09
CA PHE A 152 -12.06 -21.31 -12.79
C PHE A 152 -12.26 -21.50 -14.30
N GLU A 153 -12.88 -22.59 -14.73
CA GLU A 153 -13.11 -22.85 -16.15
C GLU A 153 -14.06 -21.85 -16.81
N ASN A 154 -15.00 -21.29 -16.05
CA ASN A 154 -15.88 -20.23 -16.55
C ASN A 154 -15.12 -18.92 -16.81
N VAL A 155 -14.09 -18.61 -16.02
CA VAL A 155 -13.29 -17.38 -16.14
C VAL A 155 -12.11 -17.56 -17.07
N CYS A 156 -11.37 -18.66 -16.93
CA CYS A 156 -10.10 -18.91 -17.60
C CYS A 156 -10.23 -19.83 -18.84
N GLY A 157 -11.40 -20.47 -19.00
CA GLY A 157 -11.57 -21.55 -19.99
C GLY A 157 -11.04 -22.90 -19.48
N PRO A 158 -11.27 -23.98 -20.24
CA PRO A 158 -10.81 -25.32 -19.89
C PRO A 158 -9.29 -25.39 -19.75
N ILE A 159 -8.80 -26.10 -18.73
CA ILE A 159 -7.37 -26.26 -18.49
C ILE A 159 -6.77 -27.21 -19.53
N SER A 160 -6.23 -26.65 -20.60
CA SER A 160 -5.54 -27.37 -21.67
C SER A 160 -4.04 -27.09 -21.74
N ASN A 161 -3.58 -26.03 -21.07
CA ASN A 161 -2.20 -25.60 -21.00
C ASN A 161 -1.91 -25.06 -19.60
N VAL A 162 -0.93 -25.64 -18.92
CA VAL A 162 -0.56 -25.29 -17.54
C VAL A 162 -0.09 -23.83 -17.42
N ASP A 163 0.74 -23.35 -18.33
CA ASP A 163 1.24 -21.97 -18.28
C ASP A 163 0.11 -20.95 -18.46
N ALA A 164 -0.80 -21.18 -19.41
CA ALA A 164 -1.95 -20.29 -19.64
C ALA A 164 -2.92 -20.31 -18.43
N ALA A 165 -3.14 -21.47 -17.81
CA ALA A 165 -3.97 -21.59 -16.62
C ALA A 165 -3.33 -20.85 -15.42
N TYR A 166 -2.02 -21.00 -15.25
CA TYR A 166 -1.26 -20.33 -14.19
C TYR A 166 -1.23 -18.81 -14.39
N ASP A 167 -1.13 -18.32 -15.63
CA ASP A 167 -1.23 -16.90 -15.94
C ASP A 167 -2.63 -16.35 -15.60
N CYS A 168 -3.70 -17.05 -15.99
CA CYS A 168 -5.06 -16.65 -15.68
C CYS A 168 -5.36 -16.69 -14.16
N MET A 169 -4.84 -17.68 -13.43
CA MET A 169 -4.87 -17.70 -11.97
C MET A 169 -4.29 -16.42 -11.37
N ALA A 170 -3.10 -16.03 -11.80
CA ALA A 170 -2.44 -14.82 -11.33
C ALA A 170 -3.21 -13.53 -11.71
N GLU A 171 -3.82 -13.48 -12.90
CA GLU A 171 -4.71 -12.38 -13.30
C GLU A 171 -5.96 -12.29 -12.43
N ALA A 172 -6.53 -13.43 -12.02
CA ALA A 172 -7.68 -13.46 -11.14
C ALA A 172 -7.33 -12.96 -9.72
N ILE A 173 -6.18 -13.37 -9.18
CA ILE A 173 -5.67 -12.88 -7.89
C ILE A 173 -5.46 -11.37 -7.97
N ALA A 174 -4.76 -10.88 -8.99
CA ALA A 174 -4.55 -9.45 -9.20
C ALA A 174 -5.87 -8.66 -9.35
N ALA A 175 -6.89 -9.27 -9.97
CA ALA A 175 -8.22 -8.66 -10.07
C ALA A 175 -8.91 -8.56 -8.71
N PHE A 176 -8.78 -9.56 -7.84
CA PHE A 176 -9.29 -9.51 -6.47
C PHE A 176 -8.56 -8.45 -5.64
N GLU A 177 -7.23 -8.39 -5.72
CA GLU A 177 -6.43 -7.35 -5.05
C GLU A 177 -6.80 -5.94 -5.54
N GLY A 178 -7.33 -5.81 -6.76
CA GLY A 178 -7.89 -4.57 -7.30
C GLY A 178 -9.34 -4.27 -6.90
N SER A 179 -10.00 -5.13 -6.11
CA SER A 179 -11.39 -4.93 -5.69
C SER A 179 -11.53 -3.89 -4.57
N ASP A 180 -12.76 -3.41 -4.37
CA ASP A 180 -13.09 -2.49 -3.28
C ASP A 180 -12.90 -3.14 -1.89
N GLU A 181 -12.81 -4.48 -1.80
CA GLU A 181 -12.55 -5.16 -0.54
C GLU A 181 -11.15 -4.84 0.02
N LEU A 182 -10.15 -4.70 -0.87
CA LEU A 182 -8.78 -4.33 -0.49
C LEU A 182 -8.52 -2.82 -0.58
N ASN A 183 -9.39 -2.05 -1.27
CA ASN A 183 -9.12 -0.66 -1.65
C ASN A 183 -10.26 0.26 -1.24
N GLN A 184 -10.56 0.32 0.06
CA GLN A 184 -11.79 0.92 0.60
C GLN A 184 -11.84 2.45 0.55
N PHE A 185 -10.70 3.16 0.69
CA PHE A 185 -10.62 4.62 0.81
C PHE A 185 -11.62 5.20 1.81
N SER A 186 -11.77 4.54 2.97
CA SER A 186 -12.75 4.83 4.01
C SER A 186 -12.15 5.36 5.31
N SER A 187 -10.89 5.80 5.26
CA SER A 187 -10.16 6.29 6.43
C SER A 187 -10.65 7.65 6.91
N LYS A 188 -10.29 8.03 8.15
CA LYS A 188 -10.53 9.38 8.65
C LYS A 188 -9.96 10.45 7.73
N PHE A 189 -8.79 10.23 7.14
CA PHE A 189 -8.21 11.13 6.16
C PHE A 189 -9.15 11.34 4.97
N ASP A 190 -9.76 10.29 4.43
CA ASP A 190 -10.70 10.37 3.30
C ASP A 190 -11.96 11.14 3.70
N GLN A 191 -12.50 10.87 4.89
CA GLN A 191 -13.67 11.62 5.41
C GLN A 191 -13.38 13.11 5.60
N VAL A 192 -12.15 13.47 6.01
CA VAL A 192 -11.74 14.87 6.12
C VAL A 192 -11.64 15.52 4.74
N ILE A 193 -11.07 14.83 3.75
CA ILE A 193 -10.99 15.34 2.36
C ILE A 193 -12.38 15.50 1.76
N ALA A 194 -13.32 14.59 2.07
CA ALA A 194 -14.72 14.67 1.67
C ALA A 194 -15.53 15.74 2.43
N GLY A 195 -14.93 16.42 3.43
CA GLY A 195 -15.62 17.42 4.26
C GLY A 195 -16.59 16.82 5.28
N GLN A 196 -16.51 15.51 5.55
CA GLN A 196 -17.41 14.76 6.43
C GLN A 196 -16.84 14.59 7.84
N ALA A 197 -15.53 14.83 8.03
CA ALA A 197 -14.86 14.81 9.33
C ALA A 197 -13.87 15.97 9.46
N SER A 198 -13.24 16.09 10.64
CA SER A 198 -12.20 17.09 10.90
C SER A 198 -11.02 16.45 11.65
N PHE A 199 -9.81 16.89 11.34
CA PHE A 199 -8.64 16.53 12.13
C PHE A 199 -8.68 17.18 13.51
N THR A 200 -8.25 16.46 14.53
CA THR A 200 -7.91 17.01 15.85
C THR A 200 -6.77 18.01 15.73
N PHE A 201 -6.50 18.75 16.82
CA PHE A 201 -5.35 19.67 16.85
C PHE A 201 -4.01 18.95 16.61
N GLN A 202 -3.84 17.77 17.22
CA GLN A 202 -2.60 16.97 17.08
C GLN A 202 -2.42 16.41 15.68
N GLU A 203 -3.47 15.89 15.05
CA GLU A 203 -3.45 15.41 13.68
C GLU A 203 -3.15 16.52 12.67
N ARG A 204 -3.74 17.72 12.86
CA ARG A 204 -3.42 18.91 12.03
C ARG A 204 -1.97 19.34 12.19
N ARG A 205 -1.46 19.33 13.43
CA ARG A 205 -0.04 19.60 13.68
C ARG A 205 0.84 18.57 12.98
N GLY A 206 0.47 17.28 13.04
CA GLY A 206 1.14 16.20 12.34
C GLY A 206 1.15 16.38 10.83
N LEU A 207 0.02 16.74 10.23
CA LEU A 207 -0.09 17.10 8.82
C LEU A 207 0.89 18.21 8.40
N MET A 208 0.96 19.30 9.19
CA MET A 208 1.91 20.39 8.92
C MET A 208 3.37 19.94 9.01
N LEU A 209 3.69 19.11 10.01
CA LEU A 209 5.04 18.58 10.19
C LEU A 209 5.40 17.58 9.11
N PHE A 210 4.49 16.69 8.72
CA PHE A 210 4.65 15.72 7.63
C PHE A 210 5.02 16.40 6.31
N ASN A 211 4.35 17.51 5.99
CA ASN A 211 4.62 18.29 4.78
C ASN A 211 5.78 19.27 4.93
N GLY A 212 6.14 19.65 6.15
CA GLY A 212 7.15 20.67 6.45
C GLY A 212 8.43 20.10 7.02
N LYS A 213 8.66 20.33 8.31
CA LYS A 213 9.89 20.00 9.04
C LYS A 213 10.24 18.51 9.00
N GLY A 214 9.23 17.62 9.01
CA GLY A 214 9.41 16.17 8.95
C GLY A 214 9.79 15.64 7.57
N ARG A 215 9.59 16.43 6.50
CA ARG A 215 9.94 16.11 5.11
C ARG A 215 9.34 14.82 4.54
N CYS A 216 8.38 14.20 5.23
CA CYS A 216 7.78 12.92 4.83
C CYS A 216 7.15 12.99 3.43
N ALA A 217 6.50 14.11 3.10
CA ALA A 217 5.84 14.33 1.82
C ALA A 217 6.78 14.40 0.61
N GLN A 218 8.11 14.43 0.82
CA GLN A 218 9.09 14.40 -0.28
C GLN A 218 9.10 13.04 -0.99
N CYS A 219 8.83 11.96 -0.26
CA CYS A 219 8.69 10.60 -0.79
C CYS A 219 7.23 10.13 -0.66
N HIS A 220 6.55 10.46 0.45
CA HIS A 220 5.15 10.10 0.71
C HIS A 220 4.19 11.21 0.29
N SER A 221 4.21 11.56 -1.01
CA SER A 221 3.42 12.68 -1.53
C SER A 221 1.92 12.40 -1.53
N SER A 222 1.14 13.44 -1.30
CA SER A 222 -0.32 13.43 -1.38
C SER A 222 -0.88 13.86 -2.74
N GLY A 223 -0.07 13.73 -3.81
CA GLY A 223 -0.51 14.07 -5.17
C GLY A 223 -0.84 15.55 -5.42
N GLY A 224 -0.27 16.47 -4.64
CA GLY A 224 -0.47 17.92 -4.83
C GLY A 224 -1.77 18.49 -4.28
N MET A 225 -2.65 17.71 -3.68
CA MET A 225 -3.96 18.15 -3.20
C MET A 225 -3.89 19.00 -1.91
N MET A 226 -2.74 19.06 -1.24
CA MET A 226 -2.59 19.74 0.06
C MET A 226 -2.36 21.24 -0.02
N MET A 227 -2.19 21.83 -1.21
CA MET A 227 -2.08 23.29 -1.34
C MET A 227 -3.41 24.02 -1.21
N GLY A 228 -4.54 23.30 -1.24
CA GLY A 228 -5.89 23.89 -1.16
C GLY A 228 -6.46 24.06 0.25
N MET A 229 -5.91 23.42 1.27
CA MET A 229 -6.43 23.50 2.65
C MET A 229 -5.94 24.74 3.45
N GLY A 230 -5.14 25.62 2.84
CA GLY A 230 -4.62 26.85 3.45
C GLY A 230 -5.54 28.05 3.48
N GLY A 231 -6.83 27.88 3.19
CA GLY A 231 -7.82 28.95 3.08
C GLY A 231 -8.69 29.20 4.30
N MET A 232 -8.18 29.17 5.53
CA MET A 232 -8.83 29.78 6.70
C MET A 232 -7.79 30.27 7.71
N GLY A 233 -7.54 31.57 7.71
CA GLY A 233 -6.77 32.25 8.74
C GLY A 233 -5.54 32.98 8.19
N GLY A 234 -5.71 34.21 7.73
CA GLY A 234 -4.64 35.05 7.21
C GLY A 234 -3.56 35.34 8.23
N MET A 235 -2.31 35.24 7.78
CA MET A 235 -1.21 36.12 8.21
C MET A 235 -0.16 36.17 7.10
N GLY A 236 0.20 37.41 6.81
CA GLY A 236 0.96 37.99 5.74
C GLY A 236 2.17 37.29 5.16
N GLY A 237 2.28 37.48 3.91
CA GLY A 237 3.28 37.44 2.90
C GLY A 237 4.73 37.15 3.20
N MET A 238 5.33 36.37 2.29
CA MET A 238 6.63 36.64 1.71
C MET A 238 6.80 35.86 0.40
N GLY A 239 7.11 36.59 -0.61
CA GLY A 239 7.90 36.47 -1.80
C GLY A 239 7.95 35.15 -2.57
N GLY A 240 7.51 35.19 -3.82
CA GLY A 240 7.55 34.12 -4.79
C GLY A 240 8.96 33.71 -5.22
N MET A 241 9.07 32.47 -5.69
CA MET A 241 10.08 32.03 -6.64
C MET A 241 9.50 31.03 -7.63
N GLY A 242 9.75 31.37 -8.85
CA GLY A 242 9.74 30.83 -10.16
C GLY A 242 9.22 29.41 -10.41
N GLY A 243 8.28 29.33 -11.38
CA GLY A 243 7.76 28.10 -11.95
C GLY A 243 8.82 27.27 -12.68
N MET A 244 8.66 25.95 -12.63
CA MET A 244 9.27 25.03 -13.57
C MET A 244 8.20 24.19 -14.25
N GLY A 245 8.41 24.11 -15.56
CA GLY A 245 7.52 23.71 -16.60
C GLY A 245 6.85 22.36 -16.49
N GLY A 246 5.67 22.28 -17.07
CA GLY A 246 4.88 21.09 -17.24
C GLY A 246 5.58 20.00 -18.04
N MET A 247 5.44 18.76 -17.61
CA MET A 247 5.73 17.57 -18.41
C MET A 247 4.45 16.93 -18.84
N GLY A 248 4.38 16.69 -20.14
CA GLY A 248 3.27 16.25 -20.95
C GLY A 248 2.65 14.95 -20.52
N GLY A 249 1.37 14.83 -20.87
CA GLY A 249 0.52 13.69 -20.58
C GLY A 249 1.00 12.39 -21.20
N MET A 250 0.83 11.29 -20.45
CA MET A 250 0.86 9.92 -20.97
C MET A 250 -0.57 9.40 -21.07
N GLY A 251 -0.82 8.84 -22.25
CA GLY A 251 -2.10 8.39 -22.76
C GLY A 251 -2.79 7.33 -21.93
N GLY A 252 -4.11 7.32 -22.08
CA GLY A 252 -5.07 6.61 -21.29
C GLY A 252 -4.97 5.09 -21.31
N MET A 253 -5.35 4.50 -20.18
CA MET A 253 -5.91 3.15 -20.12
C MET A 253 -7.42 3.26 -19.86
N GLY A 254 -8.15 2.44 -20.65
CA GLY A 254 -9.58 2.47 -20.80
C GLY A 254 -10.36 2.30 -19.50
N GLY A 255 -11.48 2.99 -19.44
CA GLY A 255 -12.32 3.19 -18.28
C GLY A 255 -12.98 1.95 -17.73
N MET A 256 -13.19 2.00 -16.42
CA MET A 256 -14.36 1.43 -15.75
C MET A 256 -15.08 2.59 -15.06
N GLY A 257 -16.39 2.68 -15.39
CA GLY A 257 -17.20 3.82 -15.09
C GLY A 257 -17.54 3.96 -13.61
N GLY A 258 -17.43 5.17 -13.13
CA GLY A 258 -17.95 5.71 -11.89
C GLY A 258 -17.67 7.19 -11.90
N GLY A 259 -18.72 8.02 -12.13
CA GLY A 259 -18.57 9.47 -12.30
C GLY A 259 -18.01 10.14 -11.07
N GLY A 260 -16.88 10.83 -11.22
CA GLY A 260 -16.27 11.69 -10.21
C GLY A 260 -14.89 12.09 -10.66
N SER A 261 -14.63 13.37 -10.65
CA SER A 261 -13.37 14.07 -10.89
C SER A 261 -12.11 13.19 -10.93
N SER A 262 -11.37 13.21 -12.03
CA SER A 262 -10.14 12.46 -12.28
C SER A 262 -8.94 12.95 -11.45
N SER A 263 -8.97 12.79 -10.14
CA SER A 263 -7.80 12.88 -9.28
C SER A 263 -7.36 11.45 -8.94
N ASN A 264 -6.10 11.12 -9.23
CA ASN A 264 -5.52 9.85 -8.77
C ASN A 264 -5.72 9.73 -7.26
N PRO A 265 -6.03 8.51 -6.75
CA PRO A 265 -6.22 8.31 -5.32
C PRO A 265 -4.93 8.65 -4.54
N ILE A 266 -5.11 9.22 -3.33
CA ILE A 266 -3.98 9.59 -2.49
C ILE A 266 -3.45 8.34 -1.77
N LEU A 267 -2.26 7.91 -2.12
CA LEU A 267 -1.60 6.72 -1.57
C LEU A 267 -0.43 7.06 -0.63
N PHE A 268 0.02 8.29 -0.62
CA PHE A 268 1.22 8.70 0.12
C PHE A 268 2.49 7.93 -0.30
N THR A 269 2.78 7.96 -1.58
CA THR A 269 3.99 7.39 -2.18
C THR A 269 4.35 8.14 -3.46
N ASP A 270 5.64 8.20 -3.76
CA ASP A 270 6.18 8.67 -5.05
C ASP A 270 6.46 7.51 -6.01
N PHE A 271 6.23 6.26 -5.55
CA PHE A 271 6.53 5.01 -6.25
C PHE A 271 8.01 4.82 -6.62
N ARG A 272 8.92 5.66 -6.10
CA ARG A 272 10.36 5.63 -6.37
C ARG A 272 11.10 4.76 -5.36
N TYR A 273 12.41 4.68 -5.54
CA TYR A 273 13.29 3.82 -4.76
C TYR A 273 14.35 4.67 -4.04
N HIS A 274 14.49 4.44 -2.73
CA HIS A 274 15.40 5.19 -1.87
C HIS A 274 16.19 4.26 -0.96
N ASN A 275 17.47 4.59 -0.71
CA ASN A 275 18.22 3.95 0.35
C ASN A 275 18.14 4.82 1.61
N LEU A 276 17.35 4.38 2.56
CA LEU A 276 17.16 5.11 3.82
C LEU A 276 18.32 4.91 4.81
N GLY A 277 19.33 4.12 4.47
CA GLY A 277 20.44 3.81 5.38
C GLY A 277 20.04 2.93 6.55
N LEU A 278 19.08 2.02 6.36
CA LEU A 278 18.59 1.13 7.40
C LEU A 278 19.69 0.12 7.79
N PRO A 279 19.92 -0.13 9.08
CA PRO A 279 20.80 -1.19 9.54
C PRO A 279 20.27 -2.58 9.15
N LYS A 280 21.18 -3.55 9.01
CA LYS A 280 20.82 -4.96 8.89
C LYS A 280 20.02 -5.39 10.12
N ASN A 281 18.90 -6.06 9.91
CA ASN A 281 18.17 -6.66 11.01
C ASN A 281 18.86 -7.97 11.43
N THR A 282 19.23 -8.06 12.69
CA THR A 282 19.91 -9.22 13.31
C THR A 282 19.01 -9.99 14.27
N GLU A 283 17.70 -9.70 14.27
CA GLU A 283 16.73 -10.46 15.04
C GLU A 283 16.39 -11.78 14.36
N TYR A 284 15.93 -12.76 15.14
CA TYR A 284 15.39 -14.00 14.59
C TYR A 284 14.16 -13.68 13.72
N PRO A 285 13.99 -14.33 12.56
CA PRO A 285 14.83 -15.38 11.96
C PRO A 285 15.99 -14.84 11.10
N LEU A 286 16.05 -13.55 10.81
CA LEU A 286 17.04 -12.94 9.92
C LEU A 286 18.49 -13.10 10.42
N SER A 287 18.67 -13.24 11.75
CA SER A 287 19.97 -13.58 12.36
C SER A 287 20.56 -14.91 11.91
N GLN A 288 19.74 -15.81 11.37
CA GLN A 288 20.19 -17.10 10.86
C GLN A 288 20.78 -17.04 9.45
N GLN A 289 20.57 -15.93 8.75
CA GLN A 289 21.18 -15.70 7.44
C GLN A 289 22.70 -15.55 7.59
N PRO A 290 23.49 -16.06 6.62
CA PRO A 290 24.93 -15.83 6.62
C PRO A 290 25.27 -14.34 6.73
N SER A 291 26.26 -13.99 7.55
CA SER A 291 26.62 -12.58 7.84
C SER A 291 27.06 -11.80 6.60
N ASN A 292 27.55 -12.48 5.57
CA ASN A 292 27.96 -11.89 4.29
C ASN A 292 26.82 -11.68 3.29
N VAL A 293 25.60 -12.11 3.60
CA VAL A 293 24.43 -11.80 2.79
C VAL A 293 24.04 -10.36 3.06
N ILE A 294 24.04 -9.55 2.02
CA ILE A 294 23.64 -8.13 2.04
C ILE A 294 22.46 -7.95 1.09
N ASP A 295 21.41 -7.31 1.56
CA ASP A 295 20.25 -7.02 0.72
C ASP A 295 20.50 -5.75 -0.10
N LEU A 296 20.80 -5.93 -1.39
CA LEU A 296 21.08 -4.84 -2.32
C LEU A 296 19.81 -4.17 -2.89
N GLY A 297 18.62 -4.66 -2.55
CA GLY A 297 17.36 -4.11 -3.04
C GLY A 297 17.30 -4.01 -4.57
N LEU A 298 16.89 -2.86 -5.08
CA LEU A 298 16.80 -2.59 -6.53
C LEU A 298 18.13 -2.84 -7.26
N GLY A 299 19.26 -2.51 -6.62
CA GLY A 299 20.58 -2.72 -7.23
C GLY A 299 20.89 -4.18 -7.50
N GLY A 300 20.41 -5.08 -6.64
CA GLY A 300 20.50 -6.53 -6.85
C GLY A 300 19.67 -7.02 -8.03
N VAL A 301 18.49 -6.44 -8.23
CA VAL A 301 17.59 -6.78 -9.36
C VAL A 301 18.15 -6.28 -10.69
N LEU A 302 18.59 -5.03 -10.74
CA LEU A 302 19.07 -4.39 -11.96
C LEU A 302 20.55 -4.71 -12.27
N ASN A 303 21.29 -5.23 -11.30
CA ASN A 303 22.74 -5.36 -11.35
C ASN A 303 23.44 -4.01 -11.61
N ILE A 304 22.96 -2.94 -10.95
CA ILE A 304 23.48 -1.56 -11.06
C ILE A 304 23.92 -1.07 -9.68
N ALA A 305 25.22 -0.86 -9.48
CA ALA A 305 25.78 -0.45 -8.19
C ALA A 305 25.22 0.89 -7.66
N ALA A 306 24.84 1.82 -8.54
CA ALA A 306 24.22 3.09 -8.18
C ALA A 306 22.79 2.92 -7.60
N GLU A 307 22.21 1.75 -7.72
CA GLU A 307 20.87 1.39 -7.18
C GLU A 307 20.95 0.51 -5.92
N ASN A 308 22.15 0.14 -5.46
CA ASN A 308 22.33 -0.70 -4.28
C ASN A 308 21.73 -0.07 -3.03
N GLY A 309 21.01 -0.89 -2.26
CA GLY A 309 20.38 -0.50 -0.99
C GLY A 309 19.09 0.30 -1.16
N LYS A 310 18.64 0.53 -2.39
CA LYS A 310 17.37 1.24 -2.64
C LYS A 310 16.19 0.29 -2.62
N PHE A 311 15.14 0.69 -1.89
CA PHE A 311 13.85 0.00 -1.80
C PHE A 311 12.74 0.95 -2.18
N LYS A 312 11.65 0.39 -2.70
CA LYS A 312 10.48 1.15 -3.13
C LYS A 312 9.80 1.86 -1.95
N THR A 313 9.43 3.13 -2.14
CA THR A 313 8.58 3.86 -1.19
C THR A 313 7.22 3.18 -1.10
N PRO A 314 6.85 2.57 0.06
CA PRO A 314 5.54 1.98 0.23
C PRO A 314 4.45 3.07 0.31
N HIS A 315 3.21 2.70 0.03
CA HIS A 315 2.09 3.56 0.42
C HIS A 315 1.92 3.58 1.94
N LEU A 316 1.17 4.57 2.47
CA LEU A 316 0.92 4.68 3.91
C LEU A 316 -0.54 4.36 4.29
N ARG A 317 -1.36 3.88 3.35
CA ARG A 317 -2.71 3.40 3.67
C ARG A 317 -2.62 2.23 4.63
N ASN A 318 -3.46 2.24 5.66
CA ASN A 318 -3.51 1.20 6.70
C ASN A 318 -2.19 1.01 7.48
N ILE A 319 -1.27 1.98 7.43
CA ILE A 319 0.07 1.85 8.01
C ILE A 319 0.07 1.55 9.51
N ALA A 320 -0.99 1.93 10.23
CA ALA A 320 -1.13 1.60 11.66
C ALA A 320 -1.36 0.10 11.92
N LEU A 321 -1.83 -0.65 10.92
CA LEU A 321 -2.19 -2.06 11.03
C LEU A 321 -1.08 -3.01 10.56
N THR A 322 0.03 -2.49 10.02
CA THR A 322 1.04 -3.27 9.31
C THR A 322 2.44 -3.26 9.95
N PRO A 323 2.57 -3.29 11.30
CA PRO A 323 3.88 -3.52 11.90
C PRO A 323 4.33 -4.98 11.66
N PRO A 324 5.66 -5.25 11.70
CA PRO A 324 6.77 -4.30 11.84
C PRO A 324 7.09 -3.58 10.52
N TYR A 325 7.86 -2.52 10.60
CA TYR A 325 8.10 -1.60 9.49
C TYR A 325 9.47 -1.80 8.84
N MET A 326 9.62 -1.23 7.63
CA MET A 326 10.76 -1.32 6.73
C MET A 326 10.84 -2.67 5.99
N HIS A 327 11.67 -2.72 4.95
CA HIS A 327 11.81 -3.93 4.14
C HIS A 327 12.33 -5.16 4.93
N ASN A 328 13.02 -4.94 6.04
CA ASN A 328 13.56 -5.99 6.90
C ASN A 328 12.86 -6.09 8.27
N GLY A 329 11.73 -5.40 8.49
CA GLY A 329 10.96 -5.46 9.72
C GLY A 329 11.71 -5.01 10.99
N LEU A 330 12.75 -4.17 10.85
CA LEU A 330 13.59 -3.75 11.98
C LEU A 330 12.81 -2.90 12.99
N LEU A 331 11.98 -1.98 12.54
CA LEU A 331 11.29 -1.02 13.37
C LEU A 331 9.90 -1.53 13.75
N LYS A 332 9.56 -1.52 15.04
CA LYS A 332 8.35 -2.21 15.54
C LYS A 332 7.15 -1.27 15.67
N THR A 333 7.38 0.04 15.73
CA THR A 333 6.33 1.04 15.92
C THR A 333 6.47 2.21 14.95
N LEU A 334 5.36 2.87 14.62
CA LEU A 334 5.40 4.12 13.83
C LEU A 334 6.25 5.21 14.51
N LYS A 335 6.29 5.20 15.85
CA LYS A 335 7.15 6.12 16.60
C LYS A 335 8.62 5.87 16.33
N GLU A 336 9.07 4.63 16.35
CA GLU A 336 10.45 4.26 15.99
C GLU A 336 10.79 4.62 14.55
N VAL A 337 9.83 4.46 13.61
CA VAL A 337 10.00 4.91 12.23
C VAL A 337 10.28 6.40 12.17
N VAL A 338 9.46 7.23 12.82
CA VAL A 338 9.66 8.68 12.84
C VAL A 338 10.96 9.06 13.55
N GLN A 339 11.32 8.38 14.65
CA GLN A 339 12.59 8.57 15.35
C GLN A 339 13.79 8.22 14.46
N PHE A 340 13.73 7.12 13.70
CA PHE A 340 14.77 6.75 12.76
C PHE A 340 14.97 7.86 11.70
N TYR A 341 13.91 8.35 11.08
CA TYR A 341 13.96 9.45 10.13
C TYR A 341 14.53 10.73 10.76
N ASN A 342 14.17 11.00 12.03
CA ASN A 342 14.62 12.18 12.74
C ASN A 342 16.09 12.12 13.14
N THR A 343 16.62 10.92 13.49
CA THR A 343 17.88 10.80 14.26
C THR A 343 18.90 9.82 13.69
N ARG A 344 18.67 9.24 12.51
CA ARG A 344 19.56 8.23 11.90
C ARG A 344 21.02 8.64 11.90
N ASP A 345 21.31 9.92 11.60
CA ASP A 345 22.66 10.45 11.44
C ASP A 345 23.25 10.99 12.76
N ILE A 346 22.54 10.82 13.89
CA ILE A 346 23.08 11.18 15.21
C ILE A 346 23.98 10.04 15.69
N PRO A 347 25.29 10.31 15.92
CA PRO A 347 26.23 9.25 16.27
C PRO A 347 25.82 8.46 17.51
N GLY A 348 25.88 7.13 17.42
CA GLY A 348 25.65 6.22 18.53
C GLY A 348 24.17 5.86 18.80
N LEU A 349 23.22 6.43 18.05
CA LEU A 349 21.80 6.05 18.21
C LEU A 349 21.40 4.83 17.37
N TRP A 350 21.97 4.67 16.20
CA TRP A 350 21.64 3.59 15.27
C TRP A 350 22.91 2.86 14.81
N ASN A 351 22.78 1.58 14.48
CA ASN A 351 23.84 0.83 13.85
C ASN A 351 24.12 1.36 12.44
N ALA A 352 25.28 1.04 11.89
CA ALA A 352 25.64 1.41 10.52
C ALA A 352 24.65 0.86 9.48
N PRO A 353 24.41 1.59 8.38
CA PRO A 353 23.61 1.10 7.27
C PRO A 353 24.09 -0.25 6.75
N GLU A 354 23.18 -1.17 6.41
CA GLU A 354 23.52 -2.44 5.76
C GLU A 354 24.22 -2.20 4.42
N VAL A 355 23.72 -1.23 3.65
CA VAL A 355 24.33 -0.76 2.40
C VAL A 355 24.71 0.72 2.55
N PRO A 356 25.98 1.05 2.85
CA PRO A 356 26.40 2.43 3.12
C PRO A 356 26.50 3.32 1.87
N GLN A 357 26.48 2.71 0.66
CA GLN A 357 26.47 3.43 -0.59
C GLN A 357 25.07 3.97 -0.89
N ASN A 358 24.98 5.11 -1.58
CA ASN A 358 23.71 5.68 -2.07
C ASN A 358 22.70 6.05 -0.98
N VAL A 359 23.12 6.18 0.27
CA VAL A 359 22.24 6.55 1.39
C VAL A 359 21.68 7.96 1.18
N GLU A 360 20.38 8.13 1.36
CA GLU A 360 19.72 9.44 1.34
C GLU A 360 20.13 10.25 2.58
N THR A 361 20.88 11.33 2.37
CA THR A 361 21.44 12.16 3.46
C THR A 361 20.83 13.56 3.54
N VAL A 362 19.92 13.90 2.63
CA VAL A 362 19.35 15.24 2.55
C VAL A 362 17.97 15.30 3.19
N LEU A 363 17.13 14.28 2.94
CA LEU A 363 15.72 14.33 3.31
C LEU A 363 15.43 13.82 4.73
N LEU A 364 16.33 13.05 5.32
CA LEU A 364 16.16 12.47 6.66
C LEU A 364 17.51 12.35 7.39
N GLY A 365 17.47 11.89 8.66
CA GLY A 365 18.67 11.56 9.44
C GLY A 365 18.99 12.54 10.58
N ASN A 366 18.68 13.83 10.42
CA ASN A 366 18.81 14.83 11.49
C ASN A 366 17.82 15.98 11.25
N LEU A 367 16.53 15.72 11.54
CA LEU A 367 15.45 16.67 11.28
C LEU A 367 15.22 17.66 12.42
N GLY A 368 15.75 17.36 13.61
CA GLY A 368 15.60 18.18 14.82
C GLY A 368 14.16 18.21 15.33
N LEU A 369 13.36 17.17 15.09
CA LEU A 369 12.01 17.05 15.64
C LEU A 369 12.09 16.81 17.15
N THR A 370 11.22 17.46 17.89
CA THR A 370 10.98 17.16 19.31
C THR A 370 10.11 15.90 19.43
N ASN A 371 10.14 15.24 20.57
CA ASN A 371 9.31 14.06 20.85
C ASN A 371 7.80 14.34 20.60
N SER A 372 7.32 15.52 20.99
CA SER A 372 5.93 15.95 20.75
C SER A 372 5.62 16.22 19.27
N GLU A 373 6.61 16.57 18.45
CA GLU A 373 6.44 16.72 17.00
C GLU A 373 6.41 15.35 16.32
N GLU A 374 7.23 14.41 16.77
CA GLU A 374 7.17 13.02 16.31
C GLU A 374 5.81 12.39 16.62
N ASP A 375 5.30 12.57 17.86
CA ASP A 375 3.97 12.07 18.26
C ASP A 375 2.84 12.67 17.40
N ALA A 376 2.98 13.92 16.99
CA ALA A 376 1.99 14.55 16.12
C ALA A 376 2.03 13.96 14.70
N ILE A 377 3.21 13.66 14.15
CA ILE A 377 3.35 12.97 12.85
C ILE A 377 2.70 11.58 12.92
N VAL A 378 2.95 10.82 14.00
CA VAL A 378 2.31 9.52 14.22
C VAL A 378 0.79 9.68 14.27
N ALA A 379 0.26 10.66 15.03
CA ALA A 379 -1.19 10.89 15.11
C ALA A 379 -1.81 11.17 13.73
N PHE A 380 -1.10 11.89 12.86
CA PHE A 380 -1.56 12.11 11.49
C PHE A 380 -1.55 10.81 10.67
N MET A 381 -0.52 9.98 10.76
CA MET A 381 -0.44 8.70 10.05
C MET A 381 -1.54 7.72 10.49
N LEU A 382 -1.97 7.75 11.75
CA LEU A 382 -3.09 6.93 12.24
C LEU A 382 -4.41 7.25 11.53
N THR A 383 -4.55 8.43 10.93
CA THR A 383 -5.75 8.81 10.18
C THR A 383 -5.88 8.11 8.82
N PHE A 384 -4.89 7.32 8.39
CA PHE A 384 -4.90 6.62 7.10
C PHE A 384 -5.50 5.21 7.17
N THR A 385 -6.00 4.81 8.33
CA THR A 385 -6.62 3.50 8.56
C THR A 385 -8.06 3.49 8.08
N ASP A 386 -8.41 2.52 7.25
CA ASP A 386 -9.76 2.32 6.73
C ASP A 386 -10.77 1.92 7.81
N GLY A 387 -12.05 2.09 7.51
CA GLY A 387 -13.14 1.72 8.42
C GLY A 387 -13.48 2.79 9.47
N TYR A 388 -13.18 4.05 9.21
CA TYR A 388 -13.51 5.20 10.08
C TYR A 388 -14.98 5.59 9.97
#